data_57ebbb99bbb0f2542e550c95fcbe9ffc
#
_entry.id   57ebbb99bbb0f2542e550c95fcbe9ffc
#
_cell.length_a   1.000
_cell.length_b   1.000
_cell.length_c   1.000
_cell.angle_alpha   90.00
_cell.angle_beta   90.00
_cell.angle_gamma   90.00
#
_symmetry.space_group_name_H-M   'P 1'
#
loop_
_entity.id
_entity.type
_entity.pdbx_description
1 polymer ?
#
loop_
_entity_poly.entity_id
_entity_poly.type
_entity_poly.pdbx_seq_one_letter_code
_entity_poly.pdbx_strand_id
1 'polypeptide(L)'
;MAKFIKIYNENPNPKAISKVVDELRSGGLVIYPTDTVYGLGCDMTNSKAMERIARIKGVKLEKANFSFVCHDLSNLSDYVRPLENPVFKLLKRTLPGPYTFILPGSKSLPKPFKNKKTVGIRIPDNNIALEIVRELGNPIISTSIYDEDTIIEYTTDPELIYRKWNKLVEVVVDGGYGGNEPSTLIDLSSEEPKILRIGKGDPDVF
;
A
#
# COMPACT_ATOMS: atom_id res chain seq x y z
N MET A 1 -1.38 -20.37 11.30
CA MET A 1 -0.07 -19.72 11.09
C MET A 1 -0.02 -19.24 9.66
N ALA A 2 0.52 -18.05 9.44
CA ALA A 2 0.66 -17.49 8.10
C ALA A 2 1.52 -18.37 7.18
N LYS A 3 1.27 -18.30 5.87
CA LYS A 3 2.18 -18.83 4.87
C LYS A 3 3.37 -17.87 4.74
N PHE A 4 4.60 -18.41 4.69
CA PHE A 4 5.80 -17.65 4.40
C PHE A 4 6.21 -17.97 2.97
N ILE A 5 6.15 -16.97 2.07
CA ILE A 5 6.30 -17.20 0.63
C ILE A 5 7.46 -16.34 0.12
N LYS A 6 8.53 -17.00 -0.33
CA LYS A 6 9.67 -16.31 -0.95
C LYS A 6 9.38 -15.97 -2.40
N ILE A 7 9.58 -14.70 -2.76
CA ILE A 7 9.42 -14.19 -4.12
C ILE A 7 10.59 -13.24 -4.41
N TYR A 8 11.23 -13.40 -5.57
CA TYR A 8 12.33 -12.54 -6.00
C TYR A 8 11.79 -11.34 -6.79
N ASN A 9 12.20 -10.14 -6.40
CA ASN A 9 11.70 -8.90 -7.01
C ASN A 9 12.09 -8.75 -8.48
N GLU A 10 13.25 -9.27 -8.88
CA GLU A 10 13.74 -9.20 -10.26
C GLU A 10 12.91 -10.05 -11.23
N ASN A 11 12.32 -11.13 -10.72
CA ASN A 11 11.49 -12.04 -11.51
C ASN A 11 10.45 -12.74 -10.62
N PRO A 12 9.34 -12.05 -10.28
CA PRO A 12 8.29 -12.61 -9.44
C PRO A 12 7.67 -13.87 -10.07
N ASN A 13 7.74 -14.98 -9.34
CA ASN A 13 7.19 -16.25 -9.82
C ASN A 13 5.65 -16.18 -9.87
N PRO A 14 5.00 -16.38 -11.04
CA PRO A 14 3.54 -16.24 -11.18
C PRO A 14 2.74 -17.16 -10.25
N LYS A 15 3.21 -18.41 -10.03
CA LYS A 15 2.53 -19.34 -9.11
C LYS A 15 2.60 -18.89 -7.65
N ALA A 16 3.68 -18.22 -7.25
CA ALA A 16 3.81 -17.66 -5.92
C ALA A 16 2.93 -16.42 -5.76
N ILE A 17 2.88 -15.54 -6.77
CA ILE A 17 1.97 -14.39 -6.81
C ILE A 17 0.51 -14.86 -6.70
N SER A 18 0.12 -15.85 -7.51
CA SER A 18 -1.26 -16.39 -7.48
C SER A 18 -1.67 -16.88 -6.10
N LYS A 19 -0.78 -17.57 -5.37
CA LYS A 19 -1.06 -17.99 -3.98
C LYS A 19 -1.31 -16.82 -3.02
N VAL A 20 -0.60 -15.70 -3.20
CA VAL A 20 -0.80 -14.48 -2.41
C VAL A 20 -2.15 -13.85 -2.76
N VAL A 21 -2.47 -13.77 -4.04
CA VAL A 21 -3.73 -13.21 -4.55
C VAL A 21 -4.94 -14.03 -4.10
N ASP A 22 -4.84 -15.37 -4.11
CA ASP A 22 -5.91 -16.25 -3.63
C ASP A 22 -6.25 -15.98 -2.16
N GLU A 23 -5.23 -15.74 -1.31
CA GLU A 23 -5.46 -15.35 0.08
C GLU A 23 -6.13 -13.97 0.19
N LEU A 24 -5.71 -12.98 -0.61
CA LEU A 24 -6.36 -11.66 -0.64
C LEU A 24 -7.83 -11.77 -1.05
N ARG A 25 -8.13 -12.51 -2.12
CA ARG A 25 -9.51 -12.75 -2.59
C ARG A 25 -10.37 -13.46 -1.56
N SER A 26 -9.76 -14.32 -0.76
CA SER A 26 -10.43 -15.02 0.35
C SER A 26 -10.64 -14.13 1.58
N GLY A 27 -10.22 -12.87 1.55
CA GLY A 27 -10.32 -11.93 2.67
C GLY A 27 -9.17 -12.01 3.67
N GLY A 28 -8.07 -12.62 3.27
CA GLY A 28 -6.84 -12.67 4.05
C GLY A 28 -6.11 -11.34 4.09
N LEU A 29 -5.26 -11.19 5.10
CA LEU A 29 -4.31 -10.09 5.22
C LEU A 29 -2.94 -10.56 4.74
N VAL A 30 -2.24 -9.72 4.01
CA VAL A 30 -0.93 -10.02 3.45
C VAL A 30 0.08 -8.95 3.86
N ILE A 31 1.26 -9.38 4.31
CA ILE A 31 2.42 -8.50 4.42
C ILE A 31 3.29 -8.72 3.19
N TYR A 32 3.67 -7.63 2.53
CA TYR A 32 4.38 -7.66 1.26
C TYR A 32 5.44 -6.56 1.16
N PRO A 33 6.54 -6.79 0.43
CA PRO A 33 7.60 -5.81 0.24
C PRO A 33 7.13 -4.64 -0.62
N THR A 34 7.74 -3.49 -0.42
CA THR A 34 7.61 -2.31 -1.28
C THR A 34 8.98 -1.68 -1.50
N ASP A 35 9.04 -0.60 -2.26
CA ASP A 35 10.25 0.22 -2.46
C ASP A 35 10.66 1.03 -1.22
N THR A 36 9.86 1.03 -0.15
CA THR A 36 10.12 1.71 1.12
C THR A 36 10.08 0.71 2.29
N VAL A 37 9.05 0.73 3.10
CA VAL A 37 8.84 -0.24 4.18
C VAL A 37 7.84 -1.32 3.75
N TYR A 38 7.88 -2.49 4.37
CA TYR A 38 6.87 -3.52 4.15
C TYR A 38 5.46 -2.99 4.42
N GLY A 39 4.50 -3.40 3.59
CA GLY A 39 3.08 -3.05 3.72
C GLY A 39 2.26 -4.19 4.30
N LEU A 40 1.25 -3.84 5.10
CA LEU A 40 0.15 -4.72 5.51
C LEU A 40 -1.07 -4.35 4.68
N GLY A 41 -1.60 -5.30 3.92
CA GLY A 41 -2.67 -5.02 2.98
C GLY A 41 -3.75 -6.07 2.91
N CYS A 42 -4.88 -5.68 2.33
CA CYS A 42 -6.01 -6.53 2.00
C CYS A 42 -6.68 -6.09 0.69
N ASP A 43 -7.51 -6.96 0.13
CA ASP A 43 -8.36 -6.62 -1.01
C ASP A 43 -9.31 -5.47 -0.65
N MET A 44 -9.34 -4.42 -1.48
CA MET A 44 -10.22 -3.26 -1.30
C MET A 44 -11.71 -3.60 -1.36
N THR A 45 -12.08 -4.73 -1.91
CA THR A 45 -13.47 -5.18 -1.99
C THR A 45 -13.95 -5.85 -0.70
N ASN A 46 -13.02 -6.19 0.22
CA ASN A 46 -13.33 -6.91 1.46
C ASN A 46 -13.33 -5.99 2.70
N SER A 47 -14.53 -5.51 3.08
CA SER A 47 -14.69 -4.62 4.25
C SER A 47 -14.29 -5.28 5.57
N LYS A 48 -14.51 -6.60 5.74
CA LYS A 48 -14.12 -7.31 6.96
C LYS A 48 -12.59 -7.39 7.11
N ALA A 49 -11.87 -7.58 6.01
CA ALA A 49 -10.41 -7.55 6.01
C ALA A 49 -9.88 -6.16 6.38
N MET A 50 -10.48 -5.10 5.86
CA MET A 50 -10.14 -3.71 6.24
C MET A 50 -10.39 -3.42 7.73
N GLU A 51 -11.49 -3.91 8.30
CA GLU A 51 -11.77 -3.82 9.74
C GLU A 51 -10.71 -4.56 10.57
N ARG A 52 -10.21 -5.70 10.09
CA ARG A 52 -9.10 -6.42 10.74
C ARG A 52 -7.82 -5.59 10.75
N ILE A 53 -7.44 -4.96 9.63
CA ILE A 53 -6.27 -4.07 9.59
C ILE A 53 -6.46 -2.90 10.57
N ALA A 54 -7.61 -2.24 10.56
CA ALA A 54 -7.90 -1.13 11.46
C ALA A 54 -7.78 -1.56 12.94
N ARG A 55 -8.29 -2.75 13.29
CA ARG A 55 -8.16 -3.31 14.64
C ARG A 55 -6.72 -3.59 15.02
N ILE A 56 -5.92 -4.17 14.11
CA ILE A 56 -4.49 -4.44 14.33
C ILE A 56 -3.75 -3.12 14.57
N LYS A 57 -4.09 -2.07 13.83
CA LYS A 57 -3.48 -0.73 13.97
C LYS A 57 -4.08 0.09 15.12
N GLY A 58 -5.03 -0.43 15.88
CA GLY A 58 -5.65 0.26 17.02
C GLY A 58 -6.47 1.50 16.64
N VAL A 59 -6.97 1.59 15.41
CA VAL A 59 -7.72 2.73 14.90
C VAL A 59 -9.14 2.32 14.47
N LYS A 60 -10.08 3.27 14.52
CA LYS A 60 -11.40 3.06 13.91
C LYS A 60 -11.28 3.13 12.39
N LEU A 61 -11.96 2.23 11.67
CA LEU A 61 -11.87 2.12 10.22
C LEU A 61 -12.19 3.44 9.50
N GLU A 62 -13.18 4.18 9.98
CA GLU A 62 -13.58 5.49 9.41
C GLU A 62 -12.48 6.56 9.55
N LYS A 63 -11.61 6.41 10.56
CA LYS A 63 -10.49 7.32 10.85
C LYS A 63 -9.17 6.82 10.27
N ALA A 64 -9.11 5.58 9.80
CA ALA A 64 -7.89 5.00 9.28
C ALA A 64 -7.44 5.70 7.98
N ASN A 65 -6.17 6.08 7.93
CA ASN A 65 -5.55 6.68 6.75
C ASN A 65 -4.82 5.59 5.94
N PHE A 66 -5.61 4.72 5.31
CA PHE A 66 -5.08 3.70 4.42
C PHE A 66 -4.78 4.28 3.04
N SER A 67 -3.77 3.73 2.38
CA SER A 67 -3.45 4.03 0.98
C SER A 67 -4.03 2.97 0.06
N PHE A 68 -4.41 3.39 -1.12
CA PHE A 68 -4.74 2.52 -2.24
C PHE A 68 -3.44 2.25 -3.01
N VAL A 69 -2.96 1.02 -2.94
CA VAL A 69 -1.81 0.58 -3.72
C VAL A 69 -2.32 0.11 -5.07
N CYS A 70 -1.98 0.85 -6.11
CA CYS A 70 -2.39 0.60 -7.48
C CYS A 70 -1.22 -0.01 -8.28
N HIS A 71 -1.54 -0.70 -9.38
CA HIS A 71 -0.55 -1.21 -10.32
C HIS A 71 0.03 -0.08 -11.19
N ASP A 72 -0.82 0.79 -11.68
CA ASP A 72 -0.48 1.94 -12.52
C ASP A 72 -1.52 3.07 -12.38
N LEU A 73 -1.43 4.09 -13.23
CA LEU A 73 -2.35 5.23 -13.24
C LEU A 73 -3.62 5.02 -14.10
N SER A 74 -3.76 3.89 -14.78
CA SER A 74 -4.81 3.69 -15.80
C SER A 74 -6.23 3.79 -15.24
N ASN A 75 -6.46 3.22 -14.05
CA ASN A 75 -7.77 3.19 -13.39
C ASN A 75 -7.89 4.21 -12.24
N LEU A 76 -7.01 5.22 -12.22
CA LEU A 76 -7.00 6.19 -11.13
C LEU A 76 -8.32 6.96 -11.01
N SER A 77 -8.99 7.23 -12.14
CA SER A 77 -10.31 7.90 -12.21
C SER A 77 -11.43 7.20 -11.46
N ASP A 78 -11.29 5.89 -11.18
CA ASP A 78 -12.28 5.15 -10.40
C ASP A 78 -12.24 5.54 -8.91
N TYR A 79 -11.08 6.03 -8.44
CA TYR A 79 -10.81 6.30 -7.03
C TYR A 79 -10.67 7.79 -6.71
N VAL A 80 -10.29 8.60 -7.69
CA VAL A 80 -10.07 10.04 -7.51
C VAL A 80 -10.94 10.86 -8.45
N ARG A 81 -11.21 12.11 -8.09
CA ARG A 81 -11.86 13.08 -8.98
C ARG A 81 -10.92 13.42 -10.14
N PRO A 82 -11.45 13.99 -11.24
CA PRO A 82 -10.61 14.49 -12.32
C PRO A 82 -9.47 15.37 -11.78
N LEU A 83 -8.27 15.07 -12.21
CA LEU A 83 -7.06 15.78 -11.81
C LEU A 83 -6.70 16.83 -12.86
N GLU A 84 -6.16 17.94 -12.39
CA GLU A 84 -5.55 18.94 -13.28
C GLU A 84 -4.29 18.39 -13.95
N ASN A 85 -4.01 18.90 -15.17
CA ASN A 85 -2.85 18.45 -15.94
C ASN A 85 -1.51 18.53 -15.21
N PRO A 86 -1.20 19.58 -14.42
CA PRO A 86 0.06 19.64 -13.67
C PRO A 86 0.17 18.50 -12.65
N VAL A 87 -0.92 18.23 -11.91
CA VAL A 87 -0.98 17.14 -10.93
C VAL A 87 -0.75 15.79 -11.61
N PHE A 88 -1.47 15.52 -12.71
CA PHE A 88 -1.31 14.26 -13.44
C PHE A 88 0.12 14.07 -13.98
N LYS A 89 0.75 15.15 -14.50
CA LYS A 89 2.14 15.13 -14.96
C LYS A 89 3.11 14.83 -13.80
N LEU A 90 2.87 15.39 -12.61
CA LEU A 90 3.66 15.09 -11.43
C LEU A 90 3.57 13.60 -11.07
N LEU A 91 2.35 13.05 -10.96
CA LEU A 91 2.15 11.62 -10.69
C LEU A 91 2.89 10.75 -11.71
N LYS A 92 2.75 11.05 -12.99
CA LYS A 92 3.40 10.29 -14.07
C LYS A 92 4.92 10.35 -14.04
N ARG A 93 5.50 11.44 -13.51
CA ARG A 93 6.95 11.61 -13.40
C ARG A 93 7.52 10.89 -12.18
N THR A 94 6.74 10.75 -11.11
CA THR A 94 7.21 10.27 -9.80
C THR A 94 6.77 8.86 -9.45
N LEU A 95 5.81 8.30 -10.18
CA LEU A 95 5.28 6.95 -9.95
C LEU A 95 5.55 6.05 -11.18
N PRO A 96 5.92 4.76 -10.96
CA PRO A 96 6.17 4.10 -9.67
C PRO A 96 7.33 4.74 -8.87
N GLY A 97 7.19 4.81 -7.53
CA GLY A 97 8.22 5.39 -6.70
C GLY A 97 7.81 5.60 -5.24
N PRO A 98 8.75 6.11 -4.41
CA PRO A 98 8.63 6.16 -2.96
C PRO A 98 7.73 7.31 -2.47
N TYR A 99 6.59 7.51 -3.12
CA TYR A 99 5.64 8.58 -2.80
C TYR A 99 4.26 8.01 -2.45
N THR A 100 3.55 8.76 -1.61
CA THR A 100 2.12 8.60 -1.37
C THR A 100 1.46 9.96 -1.61
N PHE A 101 0.53 10.04 -2.54
CA PHE A 101 -0.18 11.26 -2.86
C PHE A 101 -1.60 11.21 -2.30
N ILE A 102 -1.97 12.22 -1.50
CA ILE A 102 -3.35 12.42 -1.06
C ILE A 102 -4.06 13.22 -2.15
N LEU A 103 -5.10 12.64 -2.71
CA LEU A 103 -5.87 13.18 -3.83
C LEU A 103 -7.35 13.32 -3.48
N PRO A 104 -8.11 14.21 -4.13
CA PRO A 104 -9.55 14.32 -3.94
C PRO A 104 -10.24 13.00 -4.30
N GLY A 105 -10.97 12.40 -3.35
CA GLY A 105 -11.65 11.12 -3.54
C GLY A 105 -12.83 11.22 -4.50
N SER A 106 -13.03 10.18 -5.32
CA SER A 106 -14.21 10.01 -6.19
C SER A 106 -15.48 9.82 -5.36
N LYS A 107 -16.64 10.17 -5.94
CA LYS A 107 -17.95 9.88 -5.34
C LYS A 107 -18.30 8.38 -5.36
N SER A 108 -17.63 7.61 -6.21
CA SER A 108 -17.82 6.15 -6.38
C SER A 108 -16.92 5.30 -5.50
N LEU A 109 -16.23 5.89 -4.52
CA LEU A 109 -15.42 5.12 -3.58
C LEU A 109 -16.23 4.02 -2.88
N PRO A 110 -15.66 2.81 -2.74
CA PRO A 110 -16.34 1.71 -2.05
C PRO A 110 -16.52 2.00 -0.57
N LYS A 111 -17.48 1.32 0.06
CA LYS A 111 -17.55 1.27 1.53
C LYS A 111 -16.24 0.66 2.06
N PRO A 112 -15.60 1.17 3.11
CA PRO A 112 -15.99 2.25 4.04
C PRO A 112 -15.46 3.64 3.64
N PHE A 113 -14.89 3.80 2.44
CA PHE A 113 -14.27 5.07 1.99
C PHE A 113 -15.27 6.08 1.41
N LYS A 114 -16.54 5.70 1.25
CA LYS A 114 -17.58 6.53 0.58
C LYS A 114 -17.70 7.96 1.12
N ASN A 115 -17.44 8.15 2.41
CA ASN A 115 -17.53 9.47 3.05
C ASN A 115 -16.17 10.18 3.16
N LYS A 116 -15.09 9.59 2.68
CA LYS A 116 -13.78 10.23 2.69
C LYS A 116 -13.68 11.23 1.57
N LYS A 117 -13.25 12.45 1.92
CA LYS A 117 -13.02 13.53 0.94
C LYS A 117 -11.76 13.30 0.11
N THR A 118 -10.79 12.58 0.68
CA THR A 118 -9.48 12.32 0.08
C THR A 118 -9.09 10.87 0.22
N VAL A 119 -8.22 10.40 -0.68
CA VAL A 119 -7.62 9.06 -0.67
C VAL A 119 -6.12 9.17 -0.89
N GLY A 120 -5.35 8.33 -0.20
CA GLY A 120 -3.93 8.17 -0.45
C GLY A 120 -3.71 7.21 -1.61
N ILE A 121 -2.99 7.61 -2.64
CA ILE A 121 -2.63 6.78 -3.79
C ILE A 121 -1.14 6.48 -3.75
N ARG A 122 -0.78 5.22 -4.00
CA ARG A 122 0.59 4.76 -4.08
C ARG A 122 0.77 3.75 -5.22
N ILE A 123 1.87 3.86 -5.94
CA ILE A 123 2.35 2.88 -6.90
C ILE A 123 3.82 2.63 -6.55
N PRO A 124 4.12 1.56 -5.77
CA PRO A 124 5.49 1.31 -5.32
C PRO A 124 6.37 0.83 -6.48
N ASP A 125 7.62 1.25 -6.52
CA ASP A 125 8.63 0.71 -7.44
C ASP A 125 9.15 -0.62 -6.90
N ASN A 126 8.28 -1.64 -6.95
CA ASN A 126 8.55 -2.99 -6.50
C ASN A 126 7.74 -3.98 -7.32
N ASN A 127 8.40 -4.85 -8.09
CA ASN A 127 7.72 -5.76 -9.02
C ASN A 127 6.80 -6.76 -8.30
N ILE A 128 7.14 -7.20 -7.09
CA ILE A 128 6.29 -8.13 -6.32
C ILE A 128 4.96 -7.44 -6.00
N ALA A 129 5.01 -6.23 -5.45
CA ALA A 129 3.81 -5.46 -5.12
C ALA A 129 2.96 -5.18 -6.37
N LEU A 130 3.60 -4.75 -7.47
CA LEU A 130 2.91 -4.46 -8.73
C LEU A 130 2.24 -5.70 -9.31
N GLU A 131 2.92 -6.86 -9.33
CA GLU A 131 2.36 -8.11 -9.85
C GLU A 131 1.19 -8.62 -8.99
N ILE A 132 1.26 -8.50 -7.65
CA ILE A 132 0.14 -8.86 -6.77
C ILE A 132 -1.09 -8.00 -7.10
N VAL A 133 -0.93 -6.68 -7.22
CA VAL A 133 -2.04 -5.77 -7.53
C VAL A 133 -2.58 -6.04 -8.94
N ARG A 134 -1.71 -6.27 -9.92
CA ARG A 134 -2.09 -6.58 -11.30
C ARG A 134 -2.94 -7.83 -11.38
N GLU A 135 -2.52 -8.93 -10.74
CA GLU A 135 -3.25 -10.20 -10.76
C GLU A 135 -4.53 -10.15 -9.90
N LEU A 136 -4.54 -9.37 -8.82
CA LEU A 136 -5.75 -9.13 -8.02
C LEU A 136 -6.83 -8.42 -8.83
N GLY A 137 -6.44 -7.50 -9.72
CA GLY A 137 -7.31 -6.76 -10.62
C GLY A 137 -7.95 -5.52 -10.02
N ASN A 138 -7.62 -5.19 -8.77
CA ASN A 138 -8.05 -3.97 -8.08
C ASN A 138 -6.99 -3.57 -7.02
N PRO A 139 -7.02 -2.33 -6.51
CA PRO A 139 -6.06 -1.89 -5.49
C PRO A 139 -6.07 -2.72 -4.21
N ILE A 140 -4.90 -2.79 -3.59
CA ILE A 140 -4.76 -3.26 -2.22
C ILE A 140 -4.94 -2.05 -1.28
N ILE A 141 -5.82 -2.17 -0.29
CA ILE A 141 -5.87 -1.24 0.83
C ILE A 141 -4.73 -1.57 1.76
N SER A 142 -3.85 -0.60 2.00
CA SER A 142 -2.56 -0.84 2.64
C SER A 142 -2.22 0.21 3.70
N THR A 143 -1.47 -0.25 4.68
CA THR A 143 -0.75 0.58 5.65
C THR A 143 0.65 0.00 5.87
N SER A 144 1.60 0.83 6.35
CA SER A 144 2.93 0.32 6.70
C SER A 144 2.87 -0.58 7.94
N ILE A 145 3.77 -1.58 8.01
CA ILE A 145 3.98 -2.36 9.23
C ILE A 145 4.87 -1.62 10.24
N TYR A 146 5.29 -0.40 9.90
CA TYR A 146 6.12 0.46 10.74
C TYR A 146 5.51 0.56 12.15
N ASP A 147 6.34 0.31 13.14
CA ASP A 147 6.05 0.47 14.55
C ASP A 147 6.94 1.60 15.08
N GLU A 148 6.42 2.48 15.93
CA GLU A 148 7.22 3.56 16.53
C GLU A 148 8.27 3.03 17.51
N ASP A 149 8.16 1.77 17.95
CA ASP A 149 9.13 1.07 18.79
C ASP A 149 10.23 0.38 17.97
N THR A 150 11.10 1.10 17.53
CA THR A 150 12.58 1.24 17.47
C THR A 150 13.51 0.07 17.19
N ILE A 151 13.10 -1.18 17.04
CA ILE A 151 14.01 -2.22 16.56
C ILE A 151 13.78 -2.39 15.05
N ILE A 152 14.64 -1.74 14.27
CA ILE A 152 14.53 -1.66 12.79
C ILE A 152 14.46 -3.04 12.14
N GLU A 153 15.16 -4.03 12.67
CA GLU A 153 15.17 -5.40 12.14
C GLU A 153 13.78 -6.04 12.13
N TYR A 154 12.91 -5.74 13.11
CA TYR A 154 11.55 -6.28 13.15
C TYR A 154 10.62 -5.79 12.04
N THR A 155 11.02 -4.77 11.30
CA THR A 155 10.25 -4.20 10.19
C THR A 155 10.93 -4.33 8.83
N THR A 156 12.21 -4.77 8.79
CA THR A 156 13.01 -4.89 7.56
C THR A 156 13.35 -6.34 7.21
N ASP A 157 13.58 -7.21 8.20
CA ASP A 157 13.87 -8.63 7.99
C ASP A 157 12.57 -9.43 7.84
N PRO A 158 12.31 -10.07 6.68
CA PRO A 158 11.08 -10.81 6.44
C PRO A 158 10.88 -12.00 7.40
N GLU A 159 11.95 -12.63 7.91
CA GLU A 159 11.82 -13.70 8.88
C GLU A 159 11.35 -13.17 10.24
N LEU A 160 11.90 -12.04 10.70
CA LEU A 160 11.46 -11.38 11.93
C LEU A 160 10.05 -10.82 11.81
N ILE A 161 9.71 -10.26 10.65
CA ILE A 161 8.34 -9.86 10.31
C ILE A 161 7.42 -11.08 10.43
N TYR A 162 7.78 -12.22 9.82
CA TYR A 162 6.99 -13.44 9.91
C TYR A 162 6.81 -13.90 11.36
N ARG A 163 7.87 -13.95 12.16
CA ARG A 163 7.78 -14.35 13.58
C ARG A 163 6.81 -13.49 14.37
N LYS A 164 6.82 -12.18 14.15
CA LYS A 164 5.93 -11.21 14.81
C LYS A 164 4.48 -11.32 14.35
N TRP A 165 4.26 -11.53 13.04
CA TRP A 165 2.93 -11.35 12.42
C TRP A 165 2.21 -12.65 12.05
N ASN A 166 2.82 -13.82 12.14
CA ASN A 166 2.28 -15.08 11.63
C ASN A 166 0.93 -15.55 12.24
N LYS A 167 0.51 -14.95 13.35
CA LYS A 167 -0.81 -15.21 13.97
C LYS A 167 -1.86 -14.16 13.62
N LEU A 168 -1.46 -13.08 12.96
CA LEU A 168 -2.32 -11.91 12.67
C LEU A 168 -2.71 -11.83 11.20
N VAL A 169 -1.91 -12.42 10.30
CA VAL A 169 -2.07 -12.37 8.85
C VAL A 169 -2.08 -13.77 8.24
N GLU A 170 -2.52 -13.88 7.00
CA GLU A 170 -2.55 -15.15 6.25
C GLU A 170 -1.27 -15.41 5.48
N VAL A 171 -0.59 -14.35 5.00
CA VAL A 171 0.65 -14.46 4.23
C VAL A 171 1.65 -13.41 4.67
N VAL A 172 2.92 -13.81 4.75
CA VAL A 172 4.07 -12.91 4.73
C VAL A 172 4.90 -13.26 3.51
N VAL A 173 5.09 -12.29 2.62
CA VAL A 173 5.94 -12.42 1.45
C VAL A 173 7.37 -12.07 1.83
N ASP A 174 8.29 -13.03 1.64
CA ASP A 174 9.72 -12.76 1.73
C ASP A 174 10.22 -12.23 0.38
N GLY A 175 10.38 -10.93 0.28
CA GLY A 175 10.99 -10.24 -0.87
C GLY A 175 12.41 -9.76 -0.60
N GLY A 176 13.06 -10.29 0.45
CA GLY A 176 14.34 -9.82 0.95
C GLY A 176 14.20 -8.69 1.97
N TYR A 177 15.32 -8.13 2.37
CA TYR A 177 15.33 -7.04 3.34
C TYR A 177 14.61 -5.80 2.81
N GLY A 178 13.66 -5.26 3.58
CA GLY A 178 12.94 -4.04 3.27
C GLY A 178 13.71 -2.78 3.69
N GLY A 179 13.18 -1.63 3.29
CA GLY A 179 13.62 -0.34 3.81
C GLY A 179 13.03 -0.03 5.19
N ASN A 180 13.61 0.95 5.86
CA ASN A 180 13.13 1.49 7.13
C ASN A 180 12.60 2.92 7.01
N GLU A 181 12.76 3.53 5.84
CA GLU A 181 12.30 4.89 5.55
C GLU A 181 10.96 4.84 4.81
N PRO A 182 9.90 5.51 5.32
CA PRO A 182 8.59 5.50 4.69
C PRO A 182 8.57 6.34 3.41
N SER A 183 7.49 6.25 2.64
CA SER A 183 7.26 7.10 1.48
C SER A 183 7.12 8.57 1.88
N THR A 184 7.57 9.48 1.02
CA THR A 184 7.22 10.90 1.13
C THR A 184 5.73 11.07 0.89
N LEU A 185 5.05 11.78 1.81
CA LEU A 185 3.60 11.98 1.79
C LEU A 185 3.27 13.40 1.37
N ILE A 186 2.59 13.53 0.25
CA ILE A 186 2.26 14.81 -0.38
C ILE A 186 0.74 14.94 -0.51
N ASP A 187 0.19 16.02 0.01
CA ASP A 187 -1.24 16.34 -0.13
C ASP A 187 -1.43 17.26 -1.34
N LEU A 188 -2.15 16.74 -2.33
CA LEU A 188 -2.56 17.43 -3.56
C LEU A 188 -4.07 17.61 -3.62
N SER A 189 -4.78 17.54 -2.48
CA SER A 189 -6.23 17.66 -2.41
C SER A 189 -6.73 19.11 -2.40
N SER A 190 -5.83 20.07 -2.23
CA SER A 190 -6.06 21.52 -2.29
C SER A 190 -5.27 22.16 -3.43
N GLU A 191 -5.52 23.43 -3.75
CA GLU A 191 -4.83 24.18 -4.79
C GLU A 191 -3.32 24.25 -4.55
N GLU A 192 -2.91 24.36 -3.29
CA GLU A 192 -1.49 24.39 -2.91
C GLU A 192 -1.05 22.99 -2.43
N PRO A 193 -0.05 22.37 -3.09
CA PRO A 193 0.58 21.15 -2.62
C PRO A 193 1.21 21.31 -1.24
N LYS A 194 1.05 20.28 -0.37
CA LYS A 194 1.63 20.28 0.97
C LYS A 194 2.39 18.99 1.24
N ILE A 195 3.64 19.11 1.65
CA ILE A 195 4.42 17.97 2.13
C ILE A 195 4.00 17.70 3.58
N LEU A 196 3.35 16.57 3.82
CA LEU A 196 2.91 16.17 5.16
C LEU A 196 3.97 15.34 5.88
N ARG A 197 4.83 14.65 5.14
CA ARG A 197 5.94 13.87 5.68
C ARG A 197 7.03 13.76 4.63
N ILE A 198 8.24 14.07 5.00
CA ILE A 198 9.45 13.77 4.22
C ILE A 198 9.83 12.32 4.54
N GLY A 199 10.08 11.53 3.52
CA GLY A 199 10.54 10.16 3.55
C GLY A 199 11.50 9.91 2.42
N LYS A 200 11.57 8.67 1.91
CA LYS A 200 12.54 8.25 0.88
C LYS A 200 12.42 8.99 -0.46
N GLY A 201 11.23 9.50 -0.80
CA GLY A 201 11.03 10.30 -2.02
C GLY A 201 11.56 11.72 -1.84
N ASP A 202 12.21 12.26 -2.90
CA ASP A 202 12.70 13.64 -2.92
C ASP A 202 11.52 14.61 -2.70
N PRO A 203 11.56 15.49 -1.67
CA PRO A 203 10.50 16.47 -1.43
C PRO A 203 10.45 17.59 -2.50
N ASP A 204 11.52 17.83 -3.24
CA ASP A 204 11.64 18.91 -4.22
C ASP A 204 11.17 18.53 -5.63
N VAL A 205 10.14 17.66 -5.71
CA VAL A 205 9.60 17.14 -6.98
C VAL A 205 8.59 18.07 -7.68
N PHE A 206 8.28 19.23 -7.10
CA PHE A 206 7.32 20.22 -7.64
C PHE A 206 7.90 21.10 -8.73
#